data_33847cc587ffa1d743ca91ac7cc6771f
#
_entry.id   33847cc587ffa1d743ca91ac7cc6771f
#
_cell.length_a   1.000
_cell.length_b   1.000
_cell.length_c   1.000
_cell.angle_alpha   90.00
_cell.angle_beta   90.00
_cell.angle_gamma   90.00
#
_symmetry.space_group_name_H-M   'P 1'
#
loop_
_entity.id
_entity.type
_entity.pdbx_description
1 polymer ?
#
loop_
_entity_poly.entity_id
_entity_poly.type
_entity_poly.pdbx_seq_one_letter_code
_entity_poly.pdbx_strand_id
1 'polypeptide(L)'
;IKLLLGIGEPLIGKMLIVDALSMNFRTLKGGKDPECSLCGERPTQEGLIDYEAFCSSPSTETPTLNTQHQDHMFFGPQVPSVSVIDLKKKKDAGDDFFLLDVRQPEEQQISDIGGHLIPMDQLADRLSELEAYREKDIIVMCRTGSRSAFAVQWLRQQGFKGSFNLEGGIVAWSRKVDSSVSVY
;
A
#
# COMPACT_ATOMS: atom_id res chain seq x y z
N ILE A 1 -11.23 10.44 -30.41
CA ILE A 1 -11.31 11.38 -31.59
C ILE A 1 -10.77 10.66 -32.83
N LYS A 2 -9.53 10.16 -32.87
CA LYS A 2 -8.95 9.50 -34.07
C LYS A 2 -9.80 8.33 -34.60
N LEU A 3 -10.30 7.48 -33.72
CA LEU A 3 -11.17 6.34 -34.06
C LEU A 3 -12.52 6.77 -34.66
N LEU A 4 -13.12 7.83 -34.10
CA LEU A 4 -14.42 8.34 -34.57
C LEU A 4 -14.32 9.09 -35.88
N LEU A 5 -13.21 9.79 -36.11
CA LEU A 5 -13.03 10.60 -37.30
C LEU A 5 -12.27 9.88 -38.41
N GLY A 6 -11.74 8.69 -38.17
CA GLY A 6 -10.95 7.93 -39.12
C GLY A 6 -9.65 8.60 -39.56
N ILE A 7 -9.07 9.47 -38.71
CA ILE A 7 -7.85 10.24 -39.04
C ILE A 7 -6.65 9.79 -38.23
N GLY A 8 -5.50 9.70 -38.92
CA GLY A 8 -4.22 9.31 -38.28
C GLY A 8 -4.20 7.85 -37.83
N GLU A 9 -3.09 7.42 -37.21
CA GLU A 9 -2.95 6.07 -36.65
C GLU A 9 -3.34 6.03 -35.16
N PRO A 10 -4.34 5.24 -34.76
CA PRO A 10 -4.64 4.98 -33.35
C PRO A 10 -3.61 4.03 -32.73
N LEU A 11 -3.44 4.09 -31.40
CA LEU A 11 -2.57 3.18 -30.65
C LEU A 11 -3.26 1.85 -30.30
N ILE A 12 -4.11 1.34 -31.17
CA ILE A 12 -4.78 0.05 -30.95
C ILE A 12 -3.71 -1.08 -30.93
N GLY A 13 -3.71 -1.87 -29.87
CA GLY A 13 -2.70 -2.93 -29.67
C GLY A 13 -1.27 -2.42 -29.47
N LYS A 14 -1.10 -1.15 -29.13
CA LYS A 14 0.20 -0.51 -28.87
C LYS A 14 0.14 0.26 -27.58
N MET A 15 1.23 0.25 -26.81
CA MET A 15 1.44 1.07 -25.62
C MET A 15 2.59 2.04 -25.91
N LEU A 16 2.35 3.34 -25.72
CA LEU A 16 3.40 4.36 -25.80
C LEU A 16 3.95 4.62 -24.40
N ILE A 17 5.24 4.35 -24.23
CA ILE A 17 5.99 4.71 -23.02
C ILE A 17 6.72 6.01 -23.31
N VAL A 18 6.51 7.01 -22.44
CA VAL A 18 7.13 8.33 -22.52
C VAL A 18 8.02 8.51 -21.30
N ASP A 19 9.30 8.67 -21.54
CA ASP A 19 10.25 9.14 -20.53
C ASP A 19 10.44 10.64 -20.70
N ALA A 20 9.78 11.41 -19.85
CA ALA A 20 9.77 12.86 -19.94
C ALA A 20 11.13 13.51 -19.59
N LEU A 21 11.95 12.83 -18.80
CA LEU A 21 13.28 13.35 -18.43
C LEU A 21 14.28 13.28 -19.59
N SER A 22 14.26 12.15 -20.30
CA SER A 22 15.14 11.96 -21.48
C SER A 22 14.44 12.27 -22.81
N MET A 23 13.15 12.68 -22.79
CA MET A 23 12.30 12.90 -23.96
C MET A 23 12.31 11.70 -24.93
N ASN A 24 12.38 10.51 -24.36
CA ASN A 24 12.41 9.27 -25.13
C ASN A 24 11.02 8.66 -25.23
N PHE A 25 10.65 8.24 -26.44
CA PHE A 25 9.36 7.65 -26.74
C PHE A 25 9.58 6.23 -27.27
N ARG A 26 9.00 5.24 -26.60
CA ARG A 26 9.04 3.84 -27.02
C ARG A 26 7.64 3.30 -27.21
N THR A 27 7.41 2.61 -28.32
CA THR A 27 6.14 1.94 -28.58
C THR A 27 6.31 0.44 -28.40
N LEU A 28 5.55 -0.14 -27.48
CA LEU A 28 5.43 -1.59 -27.32
C LEU A 28 4.19 -2.08 -28.06
N LYS A 29 4.31 -3.22 -28.73
CA LYS A 29 3.15 -3.93 -29.29
C LYS A 29 2.58 -4.83 -28.21
N GLY A 30 1.31 -4.62 -27.86
CA GLY A 30 0.55 -5.52 -27.01
C GLY A 30 -0.16 -6.56 -27.88
N GLY A 31 -0.06 -7.83 -27.53
CA GLY A 31 -0.86 -8.90 -28.10
C GLY A 31 -1.89 -9.40 -27.09
N LYS A 32 -2.90 -10.10 -27.60
CA LYS A 32 -3.83 -10.85 -26.76
C LYS A 32 -3.06 -12.01 -26.13
N ASP A 33 -3.14 -12.16 -24.81
CA ASP A 33 -2.63 -13.33 -24.11
C ASP A 33 -3.57 -14.51 -24.37
N PRO A 34 -3.11 -15.60 -25.02
CA PRO A 34 -3.93 -16.77 -25.27
C PRO A 34 -4.43 -17.45 -23.98
N GLU A 35 -3.70 -17.29 -22.88
CA GLU A 35 -4.01 -17.89 -21.57
C GLU A 35 -4.75 -16.93 -20.63
N CYS A 36 -5.14 -15.75 -21.09
CA CYS A 36 -5.88 -14.80 -20.27
C CYS A 36 -7.20 -15.42 -19.77
N SER A 37 -7.37 -15.42 -18.45
CA SER A 37 -8.56 -15.99 -17.80
C SER A 37 -9.87 -15.33 -18.24
N LEU A 38 -9.82 -14.07 -18.69
CA LEU A 38 -11.00 -13.30 -19.10
C LEU A 38 -11.26 -13.37 -20.62
N CYS A 39 -10.21 -13.26 -21.44
CA CYS A 39 -10.38 -13.12 -22.88
C CYS A 39 -9.45 -14.02 -23.71
N GLY A 40 -8.75 -14.96 -23.09
CA GLY A 40 -7.90 -15.93 -23.74
C GLY A 40 -8.65 -16.89 -24.67
N GLU A 41 -7.98 -17.92 -25.16
CA GLU A 41 -8.61 -18.98 -25.99
C GLU A 41 -9.53 -19.89 -25.18
N ARG A 42 -9.26 -20.00 -23.85
CA ARG A 42 -10.05 -20.78 -22.88
C ARG A 42 -10.34 -19.91 -21.65
N PRO A 43 -11.26 -18.96 -21.75
CA PRO A 43 -11.59 -18.10 -20.63
C PRO A 43 -12.18 -18.95 -19.49
N THR A 44 -11.68 -18.75 -18.28
CA THR A 44 -12.15 -19.43 -17.06
C THR A 44 -13.08 -18.55 -16.25
N GLN A 45 -13.19 -17.26 -16.59
CA GLN A 45 -14.02 -16.29 -15.89
C GLN A 45 -15.32 -16.06 -16.67
N GLU A 46 -16.44 -16.52 -16.12
CA GLU A 46 -17.76 -16.47 -16.77
C GLU A 46 -18.61 -15.25 -16.38
N GLY A 47 -18.08 -14.36 -15.53
CA GLY A 47 -18.82 -13.18 -15.07
C GLY A 47 -17.98 -12.20 -14.29
N LEU A 48 -18.61 -11.13 -13.81
CA LEU A 48 -18.00 -10.20 -12.89
C LEU A 48 -17.83 -10.86 -11.51
N ILE A 49 -16.65 -10.77 -10.96
CA ILE A 49 -16.41 -11.21 -9.58
C ILE A 49 -17.08 -10.25 -8.61
N ASP A 50 -17.59 -10.78 -7.51
CA ASP A 50 -17.99 -9.96 -6.39
C ASP A 50 -16.74 -9.38 -5.71
N TYR A 51 -16.44 -8.12 -6.03
CA TYR A 51 -15.26 -7.44 -5.49
C TYR A 51 -15.33 -7.23 -3.97
N GLU A 52 -16.51 -7.09 -3.41
CA GLU A 52 -16.66 -6.95 -1.96
C GLU A 52 -16.34 -8.29 -1.27
N ALA A 53 -16.85 -9.40 -1.79
CA ALA A 53 -16.51 -10.73 -1.29
C ALA A 53 -15.04 -11.06 -1.53
N PHE A 54 -14.48 -10.74 -2.70
CA PHE A 54 -13.07 -10.97 -3.03
C PHE A 54 -12.12 -10.18 -2.14
N CYS A 55 -12.45 -8.91 -1.83
CA CYS A 55 -11.65 -8.07 -0.94
C CYS A 55 -11.87 -8.34 0.55
N SER A 56 -12.99 -8.99 0.91
CA SER A 56 -13.41 -9.24 2.30
C SER A 56 -13.14 -10.67 2.75
N SER A 57 -12.81 -11.59 1.84
CA SER A 57 -12.56 -12.99 2.19
C SER A 57 -11.25 -13.13 2.96
N PRO A 58 -11.27 -13.59 4.22
CA PRO A 58 -10.09 -14.21 4.79
C PRO A 58 -9.84 -15.48 3.97
N SER A 59 -8.66 -15.58 3.38
CA SER A 59 -8.23 -16.71 2.58
C SER A 59 -8.35 -18.01 3.37
N THR A 60 -9.45 -18.76 3.14
CA THR A 60 -9.60 -20.13 3.58
C THR A 60 -9.75 -21.02 2.35
N GLU A 61 -8.72 -21.82 2.13
CA GLU A 61 -8.66 -23.06 1.38
C GLU A 61 -8.77 -22.99 -0.15
N THR A 62 -7.60 -22.82 -0.77
CA THR A 62 -7.35 -23.32 -2.11
C THR A 62 -6.80 -24.75 -2.07
N PRO A 63 -7.17 -25.64 -3.01
CA PRO A 63 -6.60 -26.98 -3.10
C PRO A 63 -5.12 -26.91 -3.44
N THR A 64 -4.35 -27.71 -2.77
CA THR A 64 -2.92 -27.91 -2.87
C THR A 64 -2.40 -27.98 -4.30
N LEU A 65 -1.74 -26.93 -4.75
CA LEU A 65 -0.65 -26.99 -5.70
C LEU A 65 0.58 -26.44 -5.00
N ASN A 66 1.53 -27.31 -4.82
CA ASN A 66 2.79 -27.14 -4.12
C ASN A 66 3.65 -26.12 -4.88
N THR A 67 3.59 -24.87 -4.51
CA THR A 67 4.60 -23.89 -4.87
C THR A 67 4.71 -22.86 -3.75
N GLN A 68 5.87 -22.81 -3.14
CA GLN A 68 6.29 -21.82 -2.16
C GLN A 68 6.34 -20.44 -2.80
N HIS A 69 5.20 -19.77 -2.88
CA HIS A 69 5.10 -18.32 -3.03
C HIS A 69 3.81 -17.87 -2.35
N GLN A 70 3.97 -17.36 -1.14
CA GLN A 70 2.94 -16.60 -0.47
C GLN A 70 2.82 -15.26 -1.19
N ASP A 71 1.81 -15.16 -2.06
CA ASP A 71 1.43 -13.90 -2.71
C ASP A 71 0.81 -12.95 -1.69
N HIS A 72 1.66 -12.26 -0.98
CA HIS A 72 1.26 -10.98 -0.40
C HIS A 72 1.36 -9.93 -1.48
N MET A 73 0.22 -9.55 -2.09
CA MET A 73 0.12 -8.32 -2.89
C MET A 73 0.31 -7.08 -1.99
N PHE A 74 1.38 -7.05 -1.23
CA PHE A 74 1.88 -5.85 -0.58
C PHE A 74 3.08 -5.36 -1.39
N PHE A 75 2.89 -4.28 -2.13
CA PHE A 75 3.97 -3.53 -2.77
C PHE A 75 4.84 -2.84 -1.71
N GLY A 76 5.49 -3.62 -0.86
CA GLY A 76 6.35 -3.08 0.19
C GLY A 76 7.25 -4.15 0.80
N PRO A 77 8.33 -3.76 1.48
CA PRO A 77 9.20 -4.69 2.16
C PRO A 77 8.45 -5.42 3.28
N GLN A 78 8.78 -6.69 3.47
CA GLN A 78 8.30 -7.43 4.65
C GLN A 78 9.01 -6.91 5.90
N VAL A 79 8.24 -6.26 6.77
CA VAL A 79 8.73 -5.71 8.03
C VAL A 79 7.80 -6.12 9.17
N PRO A 80 8.29 -6.09 10.42
CA PRO A 80 7.43 -6.31 11.58
C PRO A 80 6.22 -5.36 11.55
N SER A 81 5.04 -5.92 11.79
CA SER A 81 3.78 -5.19 11.68
C SER A 81 2.92 -5.35 12.93
N VAL A 82 2.07 -4.35 13.18
CA VAL A 82 1.07 -4.33 14.24
C VAL A 82 -0.30 -4.12 13.59
N SER A 83 -1.31 -4.89 13.99
CA SER A 83 -2.66 -4.71 13.50
C SER A 83 -3.30 -3.43 14.09
N VAL A 84 -4.30 -2.87 13.40
CA VAL A 84 -5.05 -1.70 13.93
C VAL A 84 -5.80 -2.03 15.22
N ILE A 85 -6.22 -3.30 15.39
CA ILE A 85 -6.88 -3.76 16.62
C ILE A 85 -5.89 -3.78 17.79
N ASP A 86 -4.67 -4.23 17.58
CA ASP A 86 -3.66 -4.26 18.64
C ASP A 86 -3.14 -2.86 18.97
N LEU A 87 -3.03 -1.97 17.96
CA LEU A 87 -2.78 -0.56 18.21
C LEU A 87 -3.88 0.06 19.09
N LYS A 88 -5.17 -0.26 18.82
CA LYS A 88 -6.28 0.21 19.66
C LYS A 88 -6.14 -0.28 21.09
N LYS A 89 -5.84 -1.56 21.31
CA LYS A 89 -5.60 -2.12 22.64
C LYS A 89 -4.46 -1.42 23.37
N LYS A 90 -3.33 -1.18 22.68
CA LYS A 90 -2.19 -0.45 23.23
C LYS A 90 -2.58 0.98 23.64
N LYS A 91 -3.35 1.70 22.81
CA LYS A 91 -3.86 3.03 23.15
C LYS A 91 -4.77 3.01 24.38
N ASP A 92 -5.71 2.04 24.45
CA ASP A 92 -6.66 1.93 25.56
C ASP A 92 -5.97 1.51 26.87
N ALA A 93 -4.91 0.71 26.81
CA ALA A 93 -4.11 0.30 27.94
C ALA A 93 -3.17 1.41 28.44
N GLY A 94 -2.93 2.46 27.65
CA GLY A 94 -1.97 3.50 27.95
C GLY A 94 -0.52 3.05 27.82
N ASP A 95 -0.27 2.07 26.94
CA ASP A 95 1.09 1.57 26.70
C ASP A 95 2.00 2.70 26.18
N ASP A 96 3.28 2.62 26.53
CA ASP A 96 4.30 3.59 26.11
C ASP A 96 4.83 3.21 24.72
N PHE A 97 4.29 3.83 23.68
CA PHE A 97 4.76 3.71 22.31
C PHE A 97 4.70 5.07 21.59
N PHE A 98 5.44 5.20 20.51
CA PHE A 98 5.41 6.39 19.67
C PHE A 98 4.67 6.08 18.36
N LEU A 99 3.63 6.86 18.04
CA LEU A 99 2.92 6.74 16.77
C LEU A 99 3.45 7.76 15.78
N LEU A 100 4.06 7.28 14.70
CA LEU A 100 4.65 8.10 13.63
C LEU A 100 3.76 8.06 12.40
N ASP A 101 3.30 9.21 11.94
CA ASP A 101 2.58 9.37 10.68
C ASP A 101 3.52 9.84 9.57
N VAL A 102 3.68 9.06 8.50
CA VAL A 102 4.56 9.40 7.37
C VAL A 102 3.78 9.88 6.14
N ARG A 103 2.54 10.34 6.34
CA ARG A 103 1.71 10.94 5.29
C ARG A 103 2.10 12.39 5.05
N GLN A 104 1.44 13.03 4.10
CA GLN A 104 1.55 14.46 3.88
C GLN A 104 0.64 15.24 4.84
N PRO A 105 0.94 16.52 5.15
CA PRO A 105 0.13 17.35 6.05
C PRO A 105 -1.35 17.44 5.64
N GLU A 106 -1.61 17.49 4.34
CA GLU A 106 -2.97 17.57 3.79
C GLU A 106 -3.76 16.27 4.05
N GLU A 107 -3.07 15.13 4.03
CA GLU A 107 -3.68 13.84 4.34
C GLU A 107 -4.04 13.73 5.84
N GLN A 108 -3.20 14.28 6.72
CA GLN A 108 -3.47 14.31 8.16
C GLN A 108 -4.66 15.22 8.49
N GLN A 109 -4.81 16.35 7.80
CA GLN A 109 -5.95 17.26 8.00
C GLN A 109 -7.30 16.62 7.68
N ILE A 110 -7.33 15.65 6.73
CA ILE A 110 -8.56 14.93 6.37
C ILE A 110 -8.90 13.88 7.43
N SER A 111 -7.88 13.21 7.97
CA SER A 111 -8.07 12.14 8.94
C SER A 111 -6.84 11.98 9.84
N ASP A 112 -7.06 12.01 11.16
CA ASP A 112 -5.99 11.89 12.16
C ASP A 112 -6.41 10.92 13.26
N ILE A 113 -5.45 10.14 13.74
CA ILE A 113 -5.58 9.26 14.90
C ILE A 113 -4.56 9.57 16.00
N GLY A 114 -3.97 10.78 15.94
CA GLY A 114 -3.05 11.31 16.97
C GLY A 114 -1.61 10.88 16.79
N GLY A 115 -1.10 10.74 15.57
CA GLY A 115 0.30 10.46 15.29
C GLY A 115 1.14 11.73 15.14
N HIS A 116 2.44 11.64 15.50
CA HIS A 116 3.41 12.68 15.18
C HIS A 116 3.73 12.66 13.68
N LEU A 117 3.53 13.78 13.00
CA LEU A 117 3.68 13.86 11.55
C LEU A 117 5.13 14.16 11.15
N ILE A 118 5.75 13.23 10.46
CA ILE A 118 6.98 13.44 9.70
C ILE A 118 6.77 12.86 8.30
N PRO A 119 6.51 13.69 7.29
CA PRO A 119 6.34 13.22 5.91
C PRO A 119 7.50 12.34 5.46
N MET A 120 7.19 11.30 4.66
CA MET A 120 8.17 10.30 4.24
C MET A 120 9.41 10.90 3.58
N ASP A 121 9.26 11.97 2.81
CA ASP A 121 10.32 12.71 2.14
C ASP A 121 11.19 13.54 3.10
N GLN A 122 10.67 13.87 4.29
CA GLN A 122 11.41 14.62 5.33
C GLN A 122 11.99 13.70 6.42
N LEU A 123 11.69 12.40 6.40
CA LEU A 123 12.03 11.49 7.48
C LEU A 123 13.54 11.42 7.75
N ALA A 124 14.36 11.49 6.69
CA ALA A 124 15.82 11.46 6.83
C ALA A 124 16.36 12.73 7.51
N ASP A 125 15.85 13.90 7.13
CA ASP A 125 16.31 15.20 7.64
C ASP A 125 15.85 15.42 9.10
N ARG A 126 14.72 14.80 9.48
CA ARG A 126 14.10 14.94 10.79
C ARG A 126 14.30 13.73 11.71
N LEU A 127 15.24 12.84 11.36
CA LEU A 127 15.51 11.62 12.14
C LEU A 127 15.88 11.92 13.59
N SER A 128 16.53 13.06 13.86
CA SER A 128 16.89 13.50 15.22
C SER A 128 15.70 13.67 16.16
N GLU A 129 14.50 13.92 15.64
CA GLU A 129 13.28 14.01 16.46
C GLU A 129 12.88 12.65 17.04
N LEU A 130 13.32 11.56 16.44
CA LEU A 130 13.03 10.19 16.88
C LEU A 130 14.06 9.62 17.84
N GLU A 131 15.19 10.29 18.08
CA GLU A 131 16.28 9.75 18.92
C GLU A 131 15.84 9.42 20.35
N ALA A 132 14.93 10.20 20.92
CA ALA A 132 14.37 9.93 22.25
C ALA A 132 13.54 8.64 22.32
N TYR A 133 13.16 8.09 21.17
CA TYR A 133 12.31 6.89 21.04
C TYR A 133 13.07 5.68 20.48
N ARG A 134 14.40 5.74 20.39
CA ARG A 134 15.25 4.69 19.80
C ARG A 134 15.03 3.32 20.42
N GLU A 135 14.82 3.27 21.74
CA GLU A 135 14.61 2.04 22.50
C GLU A 135 13.12 1.71 22.74
N LYS A 136 12.21 2.53 22.21
CA LYS A 136 10.77 2.34 22.35
C LYS A 136 10.15 1.72 21.10
N ASP A 137 8.93 1.23 21.26
CA ASP A 137 8.10 0.82 20.12
C ASP A 137 7.71 2.06 19.32
N ILE A 138 8.08 2.11 18.04
CA ILE A 138 7.63 3.12 17.07
C ILE A 138 6.67 2.46 16.09
N ILE A 139 5.40 2.80 16.19
CA ILE A 139 4.40 2.30 15.25
C ILE A 139 4.26 3.33 14.13
N VAL A 140 4.60 2.93 12.92
CA VAL A 140 4.61 3.82 11.75
C VAL A 140 3.35 3.59 10.93
N MET A 141 2.62 4.66 10.66
CA MET A 141 1.40 4.60 9.87
C MET A 141 1.47 5.44 8.60
N CYS A 142 0.70 5.01 7.61
CA CYS A 142 0.37 5.81 6.43
C CYS A 142 -1.09 5.54 6.02
N ARG A 143 -1.44 5.77 4.76
CA ARG A 143 -2.82 5.53 4.29
C ARG A 143 -3.18 4.04 4.32
N THR A 144 -2.37 3.17 3.69
CA THR A 144 -2.67 1.73 3.48
C THR A 144 -1.61 0.77 4.03
N GLY A 145 -0.53 1.27 4.65
CA GLY A 145 0.56 0.43 5.15
C GLY A 145 1.78 0.32 4.23
N SER A 146 1.69 0.74 2.96
CA SER A 146 2.81 0.58 2.01
C SER A 146 3.95 1.57 2.28
N ARG A 147 3.69 2.88 2.34
CA ARG A 147 4.72 3.90 2.64
C ARG A 147 5.37 3.66 4.00
N SER A 148 4.55 3.31 5.01
CA SER A 148 5.03 3.03 6.36
C SER A 148 5.89 1.77 6.43
N ALA A 149 5.66 0.75 5.60
CA ALA A 149 6.54 -0.42 5.51
C ALA A 149 7.96 -0.04 5.03
N PHE A 150 8.08 0.83 4.03
CA PHE A 150 9.38 1.36 3.60
C PHE A 150 10.04 2.23 4.68
N ALA A 151 9.26 3.07 5.36
CA ALA A 151 9.77 3.86 6.48
C ALA A 151 10.30 2.98 7.61
N VAL A 152 9.58 1.92 7.99
CA VAL A 152 10.02 0.94 9.00
C VAL A 152 11.31 0.25 8.56
N GLN A 153 11.39 -0.22 7.31
CA GLN A 153 12.62 -0.84 6.81
C GLN A 153 13.81 0.10 6.95
N TRP A 154 13.64 1.36 6.54
CA TRP A 154 14.70 2.36 6.63
C TRP A 154 15.06 2.71 8.08
N LEU A 155 14.08 2.95 8.96
CA LEU A 155 14.30 3.21 10.38
C LEU A 155 15.08 2.08 11.07
N ARG A 156 14.77 0.83 10.77
CA ARG A 156 15.49 -0.32 11.31
C ARG A 156 16.94 -0.36 10.85
N GLN A 157 17.24 0.06 9.62
CA GLN A 157 18.62 0.23 9.13
C GLN A 157 19.35 1.36 9.86
N GLN A 158 18.64 2.40 10.33
CA GLN A 158 19.19 3.48 11.17
C GLN A 158 19.29 3.09 12.64
N GLY A 159 18.97 1.85 13.01
CA GLY A 159 19.11 1.33 14.38
C GLY A 159 17.83 1.39 15.23
N PHE A 160 16.71 1.86 14.73
CA PHE A 160 15.41 1.87 15.43
C PHE A 160 14.75 0.48 15.34
N LYS A 161 15.27 -0.46 16.11
CA LYS A 161 14.85 -1.88 16.06
C LYS A 161 13.40 -2.12 16.49
N GLY A 162 12.87 -1.24 17.35
CA GLY A 162 11.47 -1.25 17.81
C GLY A 162 10.46 -0.65 16.83
N SER A 163 10.79 -0.52 15.52
CA SER A 163 9.86 0.03 14.53
C SER A 163 8.96 -1.04 13.94
N PHE A 164 7.65 -0.76 13.89
CA PHE A 164 6.59 -1.63 13.37
C PHE A 164 5.71 -0.89 12.38
N ASN A 165 5.28 -1.57 11.33
CA ASN A 165 4.32 -1.05 10.37
C ASN A 165 2.88 -1.22 10.88
N LEU A 166 2.05 -0.18 10.80
CA LEU A 166 0.61 -0.32 11.03
C LEU A 166 -0.03 -0.95 9.79
N GLU A 167 -0.43 -2.22 9.93
CA GLU A 167 -1.01 -2.99 8.84
C GLU A 167 -2.34 -2.38 8.38
N GLY A 168 -2.44 -2.14 7.07
CA GLY A 168 -3.60 -1.51 6.45
C GLY A 168 -3.76 -0.02 6.74
N GLY A 169 -2.89 0.58 7.56
CA GLY A 169 -2.83 2.02 7.83
C GLY A 169 -4.14 2.62 8.36
N ILE A 170 -4.35 3.92 8.05
CA ILE A 170 -5.55 4.64 8.52
C ILE A 170 -6.85 4.13 7.87
N VAL A 171 -6.76 3.55 6.68
CA VAL A 171 -7.93 2.93 6.02
C VAL A 171 -8.43 1.73 6.82
N ALA A 172 -7.53 0.86 7.28
CA ALA A 172 -7.92 -0.27 8.13
C ALA A 172 -8.40 0.20 9.51
N TRP A 173 -7.81 1.26 10.06
CA TRP A 173 -8.28 1.86 11.31
C TRP A 173 -9.72 2.33 11.19
N SER A 174 -10.04 3.14 10.17
CA SER A 174 -11.39 3.62 9.92
C SER A 174 -12.41 2.48 9.79
N ARG A 175 -12.05 1.42 9.06
CA ARG A 175 -12.95 0.29 8.81
C ARG A 175 -13.19 -0.62 10.00
N LYS A 176 -12.15 -0.82 10.85
CA LYS A 176 -12.16 -1.87 11.88
C LYS A 176 -12.22 -1.34 13.32
N VAL A 177 -11.87 -0.07 13.54
CA VAL A 177 -11.70 0.51 14.87
C VAL A 177 -12.62 1.70 15.09
N ASP A 178 -12.60 2.67 14.17
CA ASP A 178 -13.34 3.92 14.34
C ASP A 178 -13.82 4.45 12.99
N SER A 179 -15.06 4.18 12.64
CA SER A 179 -15.69 4.60 11.39
C SER A 179 -15.93 6.10 11.27
N SER A 180 -15.73 6.88 12.34
CA SER A 180 -15.79 8.34 12.29
C SER A 180 -14.55 8.96 11.63
N VAL A 181 -13.43 8.22 11.57
CA VAL A 181 -12.22 8.63 10.89
C VAL A 181 -12.42 8.57 9.38
N SER A 182 -12.39 9.72 8.72
CA SER A 182 -12.62 9.84 7.28
C SER A 182 -11.56 9.06 6.47
N VAL A 183 -11.99 8.49 5.33
CA VAL A 183 -11.10 7.83 4.36
C VAL A 183 -11.15 8.60 3.04
N TYR A 184 -9.98 8.81 2.43
CA TYR A 184 -9.81 9.54 1.18
C TYR A 184 -9.11 8.69 0.12
#